data_82c781c83ea06701a8f127106e12a567
#
_entry.id   82c781c83ea06701a8f127106e12a567
#
_cell.length_a   1.000
_cell.length_b   1.000
_cell.length_c   1.000
_cell.angle_alpha   90.00
_cell.angle_beta   90.00
_cell.angle_gamma   90.00
#
_symmetry.space_group_name_H-M   'P 1'
#
loop_
_entity.id
_entity.type
_entity.pdbx_description
1 polymer ?
#
loop_
_entity_poly.entity_id
_entity_poly.type
_entity_poly.pdbx_seq_one_letter_code
_entity_poly.pdbx_strand_id
1 'polypeptide(L)'
;GPLVRPEGEAATFCADYQCPRQIRGRIQHFASRGAMDIEGFGEQRVDLFVTEGLVGDVADVFSLDYDRIAAMEGFGETSVANLRAAVDAARTRSLGRLLFALRIPHVGSTVADLLAAAFGNLDSLRVAEMVDIEAVPGIGPVIAASLRDWLDDERNGALLSRLRVAGVDP
;
A
#
# COMPACT_ATOMS: atom_id res chain seq x y z
N GLY A 1 16.00 -10.64 3.85
CA GLY A 1 16.18 -11.10 2.48
C GLY A 1 17.57 -10.80 1.94
N PRO A 2 17.94 -11.37 0.79
CA PRO A 2 19.26 -11.15 0.23
C PRO A 2 19.44 -9.70 -0.23
N LEU A 3 20.64 -9.19 -0.02
CA LEU A 3 21.03 -7.87 -0.51
C LEU A 3 21.61 -8.01 -1.91
N VAL A 4 21.20 -7.11 -2.79
CA VAL A 4 21.68 -7.08 -4.17
C VAL A 4 22.42 -5.76 -4.40
N ARG A 5 23.60 -5.85 -5.00
CA ARG A 5 24.37 -4.67 -5.44
C ARG A 5 24.55 -4.78 -6.96
N PRO A 6 23.64 -4.18 -7.73
CA PRO A 6 23.78 -4.18 -9.19
C PRO A 6 25.10 -3.55 -9.63
N GLU A 7 25.64 -4.04 -10.70
CA GLU A 7 26.88 -3.50 -11.25
C GLU A 7 26.70 -2.02 -11.60
N GLY A 8 27.66 -1.18 -11.17
CA GLY A 8 27.63 0.26 -11.38
C GLY A 8 26.81 1.03 -10.35
N GLU A 9 26.18 0.35 -9.42
CA GLU A 9 25.40 0.99 -8.36
C GLU A 9 26.25 1.16 -7.10
N ALA A 10 26.17 2.34 -6.49
CA ALA A 10 26.90 2.63 -5.25
C ALA A 10 26.13 2.15 -4.01
N ALA A 11 24.81 2.06 -4.08
CA ALA A 11 23.95 1.68 -2.97
C ALA A 11 23.57 0.21 -3.04
N THR A 12 23.49 -0.42 -1.85
CA THR A 12 22.99 -1.78 -1.73
C THR A 12 21.49 -1.71 -1.40
N PHE A 13 20.68 -2.54 -2.04
CA PHE A 13 19.26 -2.61 -1.75
C PHE A 13 18.80 -4.06 -1.64
N CYS A 14 17.66 -4.26 -0.98
CA CYS A 14 17.06 -5.58 -0.81
C CYS A 14 16.13 -5.88 -1.98
N ALA A 15 16.41 -6.94 -2.74
CA ALA A 15 15.60 -7.35 -3.88
C ALA A 15 14.42 -8.25 -3.49
N ASP A 16 14.45 -8.84 -2.31
CA ASP A 16 13.41 -9.74 -1.81
C ASP A 16 12.18 -8.95 -1.40
N TYR A 17 11.02 -9.31 -1.95
CA TYR A 17 9.73 -8.70 -1.59
C TYR A 17 9.45 -8.75 -0.09
N GLN A 18 9.87 -9.81 0.59
CA GLN A 18 9.66 -9.99 2.03
C GLN A 18 10.78 -9.39 2.89
N CYS A 19 11.74 -8.71 2.29
CA CYS A 19 12.79 -8.04 3.03
C CYS A 19 12.18 -6.98 3.98
N PRO A 20 12.54 -6.95 5.28
CA PRO A 20 12.00 -5.98 6.23
C PRO A 20 12.12 -4.52 5.76
N ARG A 21 13.22 -4.19 5.08
CA ARG A 21 13.42 -2.86 4.52
C ARG A 21 12.37 -2.51 3.47
N GLN A 22 12.04 -3.44 2.58
CA GLN A 22 11.01 -3.27 1.57
C GLN A 22 9.62 -3.17 2.21
N ILE A 23 9.36 -4.01 3.20
CA ILE A 23 8.11 -3.99 3.95
C ILE A 23 7.90 -2.64 4.63
N ARG A 24 8.92 -2.13 5.32
CA ARG A 24 8.84 -0.82 5.98
C ARG A 24 8.54 0.29 4.97
N GLY A 25 9.25 0.29 3.85
CA GLY A 25 9.07 1.29 2.80
C GLY A 25 7.68 1.29 2.23
N ARG A 26 7.11 0.11 1.97
CA ARG A 26 5.74 0.00 1.46
C ARG A 26 4.71 0.49 2.46
N ILE A 27 4.87 0.15 3.74
CA ILE A 27 3.92 0.55 4.79
C ILE A 27 4.03 2.05 5.05
N GLN A 28 5.23 2.62 5.13
CA GLN A 28 5.41 4.05 5.30
C GLN A 28 4.77 4.85 4.16
N HIS A 29 4.98 4.40 2.92
CA HIS A 29 4.37 5.05 1.76
C HIS A 29 2.84 4.94 1.81
N PHE A 30 2.33 3.75 2.11
CA PHE A 30 0.90 3.49 2.19
C PHE A 30 0.21 4.42 3.20
N ALA A 31 0.85 4.64 4.34
CA ALA A 31 0.29 5.47 5.41
C ALA A 31 0.58 6.96 5.24
N SER A 32 1.36 7.35 4.25
CA SER A 32 1.78 8.75 4.08
C SER A 32 0.60 9.67 3.75
N ARG A 33 0.81 10.97 3.98
CA ARG A 33 -0.23 11.99 3.81
C ARG A 33 -0.87 12.01 2.42
N GLY A 34 -0.09 11.83 1.38
CA GLY A 34 -0.58 11.80 0.00
C GLY A 34 -1.25 10.50 -0.38
N ALA A 35 -1.07 9.45 0.40
CA ALA A 35 -1.65 8.12 0.19
C ALA A 35 -2.86 7.93 1.10
N MET A 36 -2.86 6.92 1.97
CA MET A 36 -4.01 6.65 2.84
C MET A 36 -4.10 7.58 4.05
N ASP A 37 -3.06 8.36 4.32
CA ASP A 37 -3.03 9.40 5.37
C ASP A 37 -3.48 8.81 6.72
N ILE A 38 -2.69 7.91 7.25
CA ILE A 38 -2.96 7.24 8.53
C ILE A 38 -2.04 7.82 9.59
N GLU A 39 -2.58 8.66 10.47
CA GLU A 39 -1.83 9.18 11.60
C GLU A 39 -1.41 8.04 12.54
N GLY A 40 -0.22 8.14 13.09
CA GLY A 40 0.31 7.13 13.99
C GLY A 40 1.20 6.09 13.31
N PHE A 41 1.37 6.16 12.00
CA PHE A 41 2.28 5.30 11.25
C PHE A 41 3.53 6.06 10.79
N GLY A 42 4.15 6.80 11.68
CA GLY A 42 5.45 7.41 11.42
C GLY A 42 6.56 6.35 11.34
N GLU A 43 7.74 6.78 10.91
CA GLU A 43 8.88 5.88 10.67
C GLU A 43 9.18 4.97 11.88
N GLN A 44 9.19 5.53 13.08
CA GLN A 44 9.53 4.77 14.29
C GLN A 44 8.48 3.71 14.62
N ARG A 45 7.20 4.04 14.46
CA ARG A 45 6.12 3.07 14.73
C ARG A 45 6.05 1.99 13.67
N VAL A 46 6.26 2.34 12.41
CA VAL A 46 6.33 1.35 11.34
C VAL A 46 7.48 0.38 11.61
N ASP A 47 8.65 0.89 11.97
CA ASP A 47 9.80 0.07 12.30
C ASP A 47 9.48 -0.88 13.46
N LEU A 48 8.87 -0.38 14.52
CA LEU A 48 8.45 -1.17 15.67
C LEU A 48 7.48 -2.28 15.27
N PHE A 49 6.42 -1.93 14.54
CA PHE A 49 5.38 -2.88 14.17
C PHE A 49 5.89 -3.97 13.23
N VAL A 50 6.78 -3.64 12.31
CA VAL A 50 7.41 -4.62 11.43
C VAL A 50 8.35 -5.53 12.25
N THR A 51 9.16 -4.96 13.10
CA THR A 51 10.10 -5.72 13.95
C THR A 51 9.37 -6.68 14.87
N GLU A 52 8.24 -6.26 15.44
CA GLU A 52 7.43 -7.09 16.34
C GLU A 52 6.51 -8.07 15.60
N GLY A 53 6.54 -8.09 14.28
CA GLY A 53 5.72 -9.00 13.48
C GLY A 53 4.24 -8.65 13.42
N LEU A 54 3.86 -7.42 13.79
CA LEU A 54 2.46 -6.97 13.75
C LEU A 54 1.98 -6.70 12.33
N VAL A 55 2.87 -6.26 11.46
CA VAL A 55 2.57 -5.97 10.06
C VAL A 55 3.63 -6.58 9.15
N GLY A 56 3.20 -7.32 8.16
CA GLY A 56 4.04 -7.90 7.11
C GLY A 56 3.71 -7.36 5.72
N ASP A 57 2.53 -6.74 5.57
CA ASP A 57 2.13 -6.06 4.34
C ASP A 57 1.12 -4.96 4.67
N VAL A 58 0.69 -4.22 3.65
CA VAL A 58 -0.21 -3.07 3.86
C VAL A 58 -1.62 -3.50 4.32
N ALA A 59 -2.06 -4.71 4.02
CA ALA A 59 -3.36 -5.19 4.49
C ALA A 59 -3.36 -5.42 6.01
N ASP A 60 -2.22 -5.77 6.59
CA ASP A 60 -2.09 -5.99 8.03
C ASP A 60 -2.33 -4.71 8.84
N VAL A 61 -2.18 -3.54 8.22
CA VAL A 61 -2.49 -2.25 8.84
C VAL A 61 -3.93 -2.21 9.34
N PHE A 62 -4.84 -2.91 8.67
CA PHE A 62 -6.26 -2.94 9.01
C PHE A 62 -6.65 -4.09 9.93
N SER A 63 -5.70 -4.89 10.36
CA SER A 63 -5.93 -6.01 11.28
C SER A 63 -4.90 -6.06 12.40
N LEU A 64 -4.58 -4.90 12.97
CA LEU A 64 -3.61 -4.77 14.06
C LEU A 64 -4.14 -5.41 15.34
N ASP A 65 -3.24 -6.04 16.08
CA ASP A 65 -3.52 -6.53 17.43
C ASP A 65 -3.37 -5.37 18.42
N TYR A 66 -4.47 -4.67 18.67
CA TYR A 66 -4.47 -3.49 19.54
C TYR A 66 -4.18 -3.82 20.99
N ASP A 67 -4.55 -5.00 21.46
CA ASP A 67 -4.25 -5.45 22.82
C ASP A 67 -2.74 -5.58 23.01
N ARG A 68 -2.07 -6.15 22.03
CA ARG A 68 -0.62 -6.28 22.05
C ARG A 68 0.08 -4.92 21.98
N ILE A 69 -0.44 -4.00 21.16
CA ILE A 69 0.09 -2.64 21.04
C ILE A 69 -0.09 -1.89 22.36
N ALA A 70 -1.25 -2.03 23.01
CA ALA A 70 -1.53 -1.38 24.29
C ALA A 70 -0.57 -1.82 25.41
N ALA A 71 -0.01 -3.02 25.29
CA ALA A 71 0.96 -3.54 26.25
C ALA A 71 2.39 -3.04 25.98
N MET A 72 2.64 -2.40 24.86
CA MET A 72 3.96 -1.89 24.50
C MET A 72 4.27 -0.57 25.24
N GLU A 73 5.57 -0.39 25.54
CA GLU A 73 6.04 0.85 26.13
C GLU A 73 5.77 2.03 25.19
N GLY A 74 5.31 3.14 25.75
CA GLY A 74 5.01 4.34 24.99
C GLY A 74 3.60 4.40 24.41
N PHE A 75 2.81 3.33 24.57
CA PHE A 75 1.41 3.31 24.14
C PHE A 75 0.50 3.34 25.34
N GLY A 76 -0.37 4.35 25.39
CA GLY A 76 -1.44 4.43 26.36
C GLY A 76 -2.77 4.16 25.69
N GLU A 77 -3.84 4.15 26.47
CA GLU A 77 -5.20 3.93 25.99
C GLU A 77 -5.59 4.96 24.91
N THR A 78 -5.24 6.23 25.12
CA THR A 78 -5.52 7.30 24.16
C THR A 78 -4.78 7.08 22.84
N SER A 79 -3.50 6.70 22.90
CA SER A 79 -2.69 6.45 21.70
C SER A 79 -3.28 5.31 20.86
N VAL A 80 -3.70 4.23 21.52
CA VAL A 80 -4.32 3.09 20.85
C VAL A 80 -5.66 3.47 20.25
N ALA A 81 -6.48 4.22 20.96
CA ALA A 81 -7.78 4.68 20.45
C ALA A 81 -7.62 5.59 19.23
N ASN A 82 -6.63 6.49 19.26
CA ASN A 82 -6.33 7.37 18.14
C ASN A 82 -5.84 6.58 16.92
N LEU A 83 -4.99 5.60 17.15
CA LEU A 83 -4.48 4.74 16.07
C LEU A 83 -5.62 3.97 15.42
N ARG A 84 -6.50 3.35 16.23
CA ARG A 84 -7.66 2.63 15.72
C ARG A 84 -8.58 3.54 14.91
N ALA A 85 -8.87 4.74 15.40
CA ALA A 85 -9.71 5.70 14.69
C ALA A 85 -9.09 6.11 13.35
N ALA A 86 -7.78 6.34 13.31
CA ALA A 86 -7.07 6.69 12.09
C ALA A 86 -7.10 5.56 11.06
N VAL A 87 -6.91 4.33 11.49
CA VAL A 87 -7.00 3.14 10.63
C VAL A 87 -8.41 2.98 10.08
N ASP A 88 -9.42 3.11 10.93
CA ASP A 88 -10.81 2.99 10.51
C ASP A 88 -11.20 4.07 9.49
N ALA A 89 -10.76 5.30 9.69
CA ALA A 89 -10.99 6.39 8.74
C ALA A 89 -10.35 6.10 7.38
N ALA A 90 -9.20 5.44 7.35
CA ALA A 90 -8.50 5.12 6.12
C ALA A 90 -9.23 4.08 5.26
N ARG A 91 -10.10 3.27 5.84
CA ARG A 91 -10.87 2.25 5.08
C ARG A 91 -11.74 2.86 3.99
N THR A 92 -12.15 4.10 4.14
CA THR A 92 -13.05 4.79 3.19
C THR A 92 -12.32 5.79 2.30
N ARG A 93 -11.01 5.75 2.24
CA ARG A 93 -10.25 6.61 1.32
C ARG A 93 -10.61 6.29 -0.13
N SER A 94 -10.43 7.27 -1.01
CA SER A 94 -10.78 7.16 -2.43
C SER A 94 -9.93 6.12 -3.16
N LEU A 95 -10.45 5.63 -4.28
CA LEU A 95 -9.72 4.72 -5.16
C LEU A 95 -8.40 5.35 -5.64
N GLY A 96 -8.40 6.63 -5.99
CA GLY A 96 -7.18 7.31 -6.42
C GLY A 96 -6.09 7.27 -5.35
N ARG A 97 -6.46 7.52 -4.10
CA ARG A 97 -5.51 7.44 -2.98
C ARG A 97 -4.99 6.03 -2.76
N LEU A 98 -5.87 5.02 -2.84
CA LEU A 98 -5.46 3.63 -2.70
C LEU A 98 -4.47 3.22 -3.78
N LEU A 99 -4.75 3.57 -5.04
CA LEU A 99 -3.86 3.24 -6.15
C LEU A 99 -2.48 3.88 -5.99
N PHE A 100 -2.43 5.13 -5.55
CA PHE A 100 -1.16 5.78 -5.23
C PHE A 100 -0.47 5.08 -4.06
N ALA A 101 -1.23 4.72 -3.02
CA ALA A 101 -0.70 4.10 -1.81
C ALA A 101 -0.08 2.73 -2.06
N LEU A 102 -0.53 2.01 -3.08
CA LEU A 102 -0.04 0.67 -3.40
C LEU A 102 1.34 0.68 -4.10
N ARG A 103 1.85 1.85 -4.45
CA ARG A 103 3.17 1.99 -5.11
C ARG A 103 3.30 1.18 -6.39
N ILE A 104 2.25 1.17 -7.18
CA ILE A 104 2.28 0.50 -8.49
C ILE A 104 3.31 1.23 -9.37
N PRO A 105 4.28 0.53 -9.98
CA PRO A 105 5.28 1.19 -10.82
C PRO A 105 4.63 2.05 -11.91
N HIS A 106 5.15 3.24 -12.13
CA HIS A 106 4.68 4.25 -13.09
C HIS A 106 3.31 4.86 -12.76
N VAL A 107 2.71 4.53 -11.62
CA VAL A 107 1.44 5.11 -11.19
C VAL A 107 1.69 6.09 -10.02
N GLY A 108 1.82 7.36 -10.36
CA GLY A 108 1.86 8.44 -9.37
C GLY A 108 0.46 8.94 -9.05
N SER A 109 0.36 10.04 -8.28
CA SER A 109 -0.94 10.58 -7.86
C SER A 109 -1.82 11.00 -9.03
N THR A 110 -1.25 11.64 -10.05
CA THR A 110 -1.99 12.08 -11.24
C THR A 110 -2.58 10.90 -12.01
N VAL A 111 -1.76 9.88 -12.27
CA VAL A 111 -2.20 8.67 -12.97
C VAL A 111 -3.24 7.92 -12.15
N ALA A 112 -3.04 7.83 -10.84
CA ALA A 112 -4.01 7.18 -9.95
C ALA A 112 -5.37 7.86 -10.03
N ASP A 113 -5.41 9.19 -10.05
CA ASP A 113 -6.65 9.95 -10.17
C ASP A 113 -7.32 9.74 -11.53
N LEU A 114 -6.54 9.69 -12.61
CA LEU A 114 -7.07 9.42 -13.94
C LEU A 114 -7.72 8.03 -14.01
N LEU A 115 -7.07 7.03 -13.44
CA LEU A 115 -7.60 5.67 -13.39
C LEU A 115 -8.87 5.59 -12.56
N ALA A 116 -8.88 6.24 -11.40
CA ALA A 116 -10.05 6.27 -10.52
C ALA A 116 -11.26 6.92 -11.21
N ALA A 117 -11.03 8.02 -11.92
CA ALA A 117 -12.10 8.70 -12.67
C ALA A 117 -12.62 7.84 -13.82
N ALA A 118 -11.75 7.13 -14.52
CA ALA A 118 -12.11 6.33 -15.68
C ALA A 118 -12.86 5.06 -15.31
N PHE A 119 -12.45 4.37 -14.25
CA PHE A 119 -13.00 3.05 -13.90
C PHE A 119 -13.98 3.08 -12.73
N GLY A 120 -13.92 4.07 -11.89
CA GLY A 120 -14.90 4.33 -10.84
C GLY A 120 -14.71 3.50 -9.57
N ASN A 121 -14.34 2.23 -9.70
CA ASN A 121 -14.12 1.34 -8.56
C ASN A 121 -12.99 0.35 -8.84
N LEU A 122 -12.52 -0.31 -7.78
CA LEU A 122 -11.39 -1.23 -7.88
C LEU A 122 -11.74 -2.46 -8.70
N ASP A 123 -12.94 -3.01 -8.55
CA ASP A 123 -13.35 -4.20 -9.28
C ASP A 123 -13.33 -3.97 -10.81
N SER A 124 -13.85 -2.83 -11.25
CA SER A 124 -13.83 -2.46 -12.67
C SER A 124 -12.40 -2.36 -13.20
N LEU A 125 -11.50 -1.79 -12.40
CA LEU A 125 -10.09 -1.67 -12.78
C LEU A 125 -9.43 -3.04 -12.86
N ARG A 126 -9.71 -3.93 -11.92
CA ARG A 126 -9.09 -5.27 -11.88
C ARG A 126 -9.41 -6.12 -13.10
N VAL A 127 -10.60 -5.96 -13.67
CA VAL A 127 -11.03 -6.73 -14.83
C VAL A 127 -10.76 -6.02 -16.15
N ALA A 128 -10.30 -4.77 -16.15
CA ALA A 128 -10.03 -4.00 -17.34
C ALA A 128 -8.88 -4.62 -18.15
N GLU A 129 -9.04 -4.71 -19.44
CA GLU A 129 -7.98 -5.15 -20.32
C GLU A 129 -6.98 -4.03 -20.59
N MET A 130 -5.78 -4.39 -21.01
CA MET A 130 -4.74 -3.42 -21.30
C MET A 130 -5.19 -2.34 -22.29
N VAL A 131 -5.96 -2.73 -23.30
CA VAL A 131 -6.48 -1.80 -24.30
C VAL A 131 -7.42 -0.76 -23.67
N ASP A 132 -8.23 -1.16 -22.70
CA ASP A 132 -9.14 -0.25 -22.00
C ASP A 132 -8.38 0.75 -21.13
N ILE A 133 -7.33 0.29 -20.49
CA ILE A 133 -6.48 1.14 -19.64
C ILE A 133 -5.73 2.14 -20.51
N GLU A 134 -5.15 1.69 -21.61
CA GLU A 134 -4.40 2.53 -22.54
C GLU A 134 -5.29 3.57 -23.22
N ALA A 135 -6.57 3.28 -23.35
CA ALA A 135 -7.55 4.23 -23.95
C ALA A 135 -7.86 5.43 -23.07
N VAL A 136 -7.49 5.37 -21.77
CA VAL A 136 -7.72 6.51 -20.86
C VAL A 136 -6.78 7.66 -21.24
N PRO A 137 -7.32 8.88 -21.51
CA PRO A 137 -6.48 10.03 -21.84
C PRO A 137 -5.44 10.28 -20.74
N GLY A 138 -4.19 10.45 -21.15
CA GLY A 138 -3.07 10.65 -20.22
C GLY A 138 -2.37 9.38 -19.79
N ILE A 139 -2.84 8.21 -20.22
CA ILE A 139 -2.23 6.93 -19.91
C ILE A 139 -1.70 6.29 -21.19
N GLY A 140 -0.39 6.12 -21.24
CA GLY A 140 0.27 5.51 -22.38
C GLY A 140 0.48 4.01 -22.19
N PRO A 141 1.11 3.34 -23.21
CA PRO A 141 1.32 1.90 -23.18
C PRO A 141 2.23 1.43 -22.03
N VAL A 142 3.21 2.24 -21.63
CA VAL A 142 4.12 1.88 -20.53
C VAL A 142 3.37 1.80 -19.20
N ILE A 143 2.51 2.78 -18.93
CA ILE A 143 1.71 2.82 -17.70
C ILE A 143 0.68 1.69 -17.72
N ALA A 144 0.01 1.48 -18.86
CA ALA A 144 -0.99 0.42 -18.99
C ALA A 144 -0.37 -0.96 -18.78
N ALA A 145 0.79 -1.22 -19.36
CA ALA A 145 1.51 -2.48 -19.18
C ALA A 145 1.94 -2.68 -17.73
N SER A 146 2.46 -1.64 -17.09
CA SER A 146 2.89 -1.69 -15.69
C SER A 146 1.71 -2.02 -14.76
N LEU A 147 0.59 -1.35 -14.95
CA LEU A 147 -0.61 -1.60 -14.16
C LEU A 147 -1.13 -3.01 -14.36
N ARG A 148 -1.21 -3.47 -15.61
CA ARG A 148 -1.71 -4.81 -15.91
C ARG A 148 -0.81 -5.89 -15.32
N ASP A 149 0.51 -5.72 -15.42
CA ASP A 149 1.47 -6.65 -14.83
C ASP A 149 1.32 -6.70 -13.31
N TRP A 150 1.14 -5.55 -12.67
CA TRP A 150 0.94 -5.49 -11.23
C TRP A 150 -0.35 -6.20 -10.81
N LEU A 151 -1.44 -5.96 -11.53
CA LEU A 151 -2.75 -6.59 -11.24
C LEU A 151 -2.74 -8.10 -11.50
N ASP A 152 -1.95 -8.56 -12.47
CA ASP A 152 -1.84 -9.98 -12.81
C ASP A 152 -0.93 -10.77 -11.85
N ASP A 153 -0.12 -10.09 -11.06
CA ASP A 153 0.71 -10.74 -10.05
C ASP A 153 -0.18 -11.33 -8.95
N GLU A 154 -0.04 -12.63 -8.70
CA GLU A 154 -0.87 -13.35 -7.72
C GLU A 154 -0.76 -12.76 -6.32
N ARG A 155 0.42 -12.30 -5.91
CA ARG A 155 0.63 -11.68 -4.60
C ARG A 155 -0.18 -10.40 -4.46
N ASN A 156 -0.22 -9.60 -5.50
CA ASN A 156 -0.98 -8.35 -5.52
C ASN A 156 -2.48 -8.62 -5.54
N GLY A 157 -2.92 -9.62 -6.29
CA GLY A 157 -4.31 -10.05 -6.28
C GLY A 157 -4.76 -10.52 -4.90
N ALA A 158 -3.93 -11.30 -4.23
CA ALA A 158 -4.19 -11.75 -2.86
C ALA A 158 -4.23 -10.57 -1.89
N LEU A 159 -3.32 -9.61 -2.04
CA LEU A 159 -3.30 -8.38 -1.23
C LEU A 159 -4.59 -7.59 -1.38
N LEU A 160 -5.04 -7.37 -2.60
CA LEU A 160 -6.30 -6.65 -2.86
C LEU A 160 -7.50 -7.37 -2.26
N SER A 161 -7.52 -8.70 -2.32
CA SER A 161 -8.59 -9.50 -1.71
C SER A 161 -8.57 -9.37 -0.19
N ARG A 162 -7.41 -9.35 0.43
CA ARG A 162 -7.26 -9.15 1.89
C ARG A 162 -7.69 -7.74 2.30
N LEU A 163 -7.36 -6.73 1.50
CA LEU A 163 -7.82 -5.36 1.74
C LEU A 163 -9.36 -5.29 1.68
N ARG A 164 -9.97 -5.96 0.72
CA ARG A 164 -11.42 -6.00 0.58
C ARG A 164 -12.09 -6.63 1.80
N VAL A 165 -11.55 -7.76 2.27
CA VAL A 165 -12.05 -8.41 3.50
C VAL A 165 -11.93 -7.48 4.70
N ALA A 166 -10.89 -6.65 4.73
CA ALA A 166 -10.67 -5.66 5.81
C ALA A 166 -11.58 -4.42 5.68
N GLY A 167 -12.38 -4.31 4.63
CA GLY A 167 -13.28 -3.19 4.42
C GLY A 167 -12.73 -2.09 3.51
N VAL A 168 -11.62 -2.34 2.82
CA VAL A 168 -10.97 -1.40 1.88
C VAL A 168 -11.30 -1.84 0.46
N ASP A 169 -12.35 -1.28 -0.10
CA ASP A 169 -12.87 -1.65 -1.42
C ASP A 169 -13.54 -0.43 -2.09
N PRO A 170 -12.75 0.59 -2.44
CA PRO A 170 -13.27 1.80 -3.07
C PRO A 170 -13.76 1.59 -4.49
#